data_90d80903acfd253bc0461f1a65c624de
#
_entry.id   90d80903acfd253bc0461f1a65c624de
#
_cell.length_a   1.000
_cell.length_b   1.000
_cell.length_c   1.000
_cell.angle_alpha   90.00
_cell.angle_beta   90.00
_cell.angle_gamma   90.00
#
_symmetry.space_group_name_H-M   'P 1'
#
loop_
_entity.id
_entity.type
_entity.pdbx_description
1 polymer ?
#
loop_
_entity_poly.entity_id
_entity_poly.type
_entity_poly.pdbx_seq_one_letter_code
_entity_poly.pdbx_strand_id
1 'polypeptide(L)'
;MLYYFCELFNKMVKVDFGISKFAIVGMAGYIAPRHLDAIKNSECDLVAAHDVADSVGIMDRYFPHADFTTDADKFAGILKHGNIDYLTVCTPNYLHCRHSILGLRNGMNVICEKPLGLRSADLDAMASMERTSNRRIYPILQLRLHPEIQRLRQYVDSTPADFTHDVELTYITPRGKWYAASWKGDVAKSGGVVFNIGIHFLDILFWIFGDFLNAAVHHSAADSVSGVIELQKARVKFFLSVNPAHASLKSVDGKMTPCRCLTINGVGFNFTDGFTDLHTLSYRRILEGKGFSIEDAR
;
A
#
# COMPACT_ATOMS: atom_id res chain seq x y z
N MET A 1 31.40 33.81 0.14
CA MET A 1 32.10 32.87 1.05
C MET A 1 31.15 31.86 1.70
N LEU A 2 29.98 32.24 2.24
CA LEU A 2 29.03 31.30 2.83
C LEU A 2 28.41 30.30 1.81
N TYR A 3 28.12 30.73 0.59
CA TYR A 3 27.58 29.85 -0.47
C TYR A 3 28.59 28.79 -0.93
N TYR A 4 29.86 29.14 -1.02
CA TYR A 4 30.93 28.19 -1.34
C TYR A 4 31.17 27.17 -0.21
N PHE A 5 30.98 27.60 1.03
CA PHE A 5 31.08 26.71 2.20
C PHE A 5 29.92 25.71 2.26
N CYS A 6 28.67 26.11 1.91
CA CYS A 6 27.54 25.20 1.80
C CYS A 6 27.68 24.18 0.66
N GLU A 7 28.23 24.60 -0.50
CA GLU A 7 28.52 23.65 -1.59
C GLU A 7 29.63 22.66 -1.26
N LEU A 8 30.72 23.14 -0.59
CA LEU A 8 31.79 22.26 -0.12
C LEU A 8 31.30 21.33 1.00
N PHE A 9 30.48 21.81 1.94
CA PHE A 9 29.91 21.01 3.02
C PHE A 9 28.95 19.93 2.50
N ASN A 10 28.10 20.25 1.51
CA ASN A 10 27.26 19.27 0.81
C ASN A 10 28.06 18.27 -0.04
N LYS A 11 29.25 18.64 -0.51
CA LYS A 11 30.19 17.72 -1.21
C LYS A 11 31.04 16.88 -0.26
N MET A 12 31.31 17.36 0.95
CA MET A 12 32.12 16.64 1.95
C MET A 12 31.31 15.68 2.84
N VAL A 13 29.97 15.85 2.92
CA VAL A 13 29.06 14.91 3.60
C VAL A 13 28.28 14.08 2.56
N LYS A 14 28.93 13.64 1.50
CA LYS A 14 28.56 12.37 0.91
C LYS A 14 29.14 11.29 1.84
N VAL A 15 28.42 11.02 2.92
CA VAL A 15 28.49 9.70 3.53
C VAL A 15 28.10 8.76 2.39
N ASP A 16 29.01 7.95 1.95
CA ASP A 16 28.77 6.89 0.98
C ASP A 16 27.89 5.85 1.69
N PHE A 17 26.60 6.16 1.77
CA PHE A 17 25.58 5.19 2.09
C PHE A 17 25.55 4.28 0.87
N GLY A 18 26.25 3.16 0.94
CA GLY A 18 26.28 2.16 -0.12
C GLY A 18 24.84 1.91 -0.63
N ILE A 19 24.70 1.56 -1.89
CA ILE A 19 23.39 1.32 -2.54
C ILE A 19 22.57 0.37 -1.66
N SER A 20 21.39 0.82 -1.21
CA SER A 20 20.50 0.01 -0.36
C SER A 20 20.06 -1.25 -1.10
N LYS A 21 20.19 -2.40 -0.44
CA LYS A 21 19.87 -3.71 -1.00
C LYS A 21 18.50 -4.19 -0.55
N PHE A 22 17.73 -4.62 -1.51
CA PHE A 22 16.37 -5.09 -1.33
C PHE A 22 16.24 -6.59 -1.59
N ALA A 23 15.35 -7.24 -0.86
CA ALA A 23 14.72 -8.49 -1.25
C ALA A 23 13.21 -8.26 -1.43
N ILE A 24 12.56 -9.10 -2.24
CA ILE A 24 11.12 -9.06 -2.46
C ILE A 24 10.51 -10.46 -2.28
N VAL A 25 9.37 -10.54 -1.58
CA VAL A 25 8.52 -11.73 -1.49
C VAL A 25 7.15 -11.45 -2.09
N GLY A 26 6.65 -12.38 -2.92
CA GLY A 26 5.43 -12.19 -3.71
C GLY A 26 5.74 -11.59 -5.09
N MET A 27 6.85 -12.01 -5.69
CA MET A 27 7.40 -11.45 -6.93
C MET A 27 6.51 -11.66 -8.16
N ALA A 28 5.75 -12.77 -8.24
CA ALA A 28 4.79 -13.03 -9.32
C ALA A 28 3.46 -12.27 -9.13
N GLY A 29 3.32 -11.49 -8.06
CA GLY A 29 2.13 -10.73 -7.75
C GLY A 29 1.92 -9.54 -8.69
N TYR A 30 0.64 -9.19 -8.94
CA TYR A 30 0.25 -8.06 -9.81
C TYR A 30 0.91 -6.72 -9.41
N ILE A 31 1.19 -6.51 -8.14
CA ILE A 31 1.75 -5.25 -7.63
C ILE A 31 3.28 -5.19 -7.68
N ALA A 32 3.95 -6.35 -7.75
CA ALA A 32 5.41 -6.43 -7.72
C ALA A 32 6.11 -5.52 -8.75
N PRO A 33 5.64 -5.38 -10.02
CA PRO A 33 6.25 -4.47 -10.98
C PRO A 33 6.34 -3.02 -10.50
N ARG A 34 5.37 -2.54 -9.70
CA ARG A 34 5.40 -1.19 -9.12
C ARG A 34 6.53 -1.01 -8.11
N HIS A 35 6.82 -2.07 -7.36
CA HIS A 35 7.93 -2.08 -6.41
C HIS A 35 9.27 -2.18 -7.12
N LEU A 36 9.37 -2.97 -8.19
CA LEU A 36 10.58 -3.00 -9.03
C LEU A 36 10.90 -1.63 -9.62
N ASP A 37 9.88 -0.95 -10.18
CA ASP A 37 10.01 0.44 -10.63
C ASP A 37 10.50 1.36 -9.51
N ALA A 38 9.90 1.25 -8.32
CA ALA A 38 10.23 2.09 -7.17
C ALA A 38 11.66 1.86 -6.68
N ILE A 39 12.11 0.60 -6.56
CA ILE A 39 13.49 0.26 -6.18
C ILE A 39 14.47 0.85 -7.20
N LYS A 40 14.24 0.60 -8.50
CA LYS A 40 15.10 1.08 -9.59
C LYS A 40 15.17 2.61 -9.65
N ASN A 41 14.01 3.29 -9.58
CA ASN A 41 13.92 4.75 -9.65
C ASN A 41 14.38 5.45 -8.35
N SER A 42 14.63 4.69 -7.29
CA SER A 42 15.25 5.16 -6.05
C SER A 42 16.76 4.86 -5.97
N GLU A 43 17.36 4.42 -7.10
CA GLU A 43 18.79 4.10 -7.21
C GLU A 43 19.23 3.02 -6.22
N CYS A 44 18.33 2.06 -5.93
CA CYS A 44 18.57 0.92 -5.06
C CYS A 44 18.71 -0.37 -5.87
N ASP A 45 19.19 -1.42 -5.22
CA ASP A 45 19.42 -2.71 -5.85
C ASP A 45 18.49 -3.80 -5.30
N LEU A 46 17.99 -4.67 -6.18
CA LEU A 46 17.29 -5.89 -5.79
C LEU A 46 18.25 -7.06 -5.91
N VAL A 47 18.54 -7.72 -4.79
CA VAL A 47 19.49 -8.83 -4.75
C VAL A 47 18.83 -10.21 -4.64
N ALA A 48 17.59 -10.27 -4.14
CA ALA A 48 16.89 -11.55 -3.99
C ALA A 48 15.37 -11.39 -4.18
N ALA A 49 14.74 -12.43 -4.73
CA ALA A 49 13.30 -12.50 -4.92
C ALA A 49 12.76 -13.90 -4.64
N HIS A 50 11.53 -13.96 -4.10
CA HIS A 50 10.83 -15.22 -3.86
C HIS A 50 9.36 -15.11 -4.26
N ASP A 51 8.87 -16.20 -4.86
CA ASP A 51 7.44 -16.48 -5.03
C ASP A 51 7.25 -18.00 -5.12
N VAL A 52 6.06 -18.48 -4.81
CA VAL A 52 5.68 -19.89 -5.02
C VAL A 52 5.49 -20.23 -6.50
N ALA A 53 5.27 -19.22 -7.35
CA ALA A 53 5.18 -19.32 -8.80
C ALA A 53 6.47 -18.79 -9.45
N ASP A 54 6.84 -19.36 -10.57
CA ASP A 54 8.03 -18.99 -11.38
C ASP A 54 7.74 -17.99 -12.51
N SER A 55 6.53 -17.46 -12.56
CA SER A 55 6.11 -16.47 -13.56
C SER A 55 6.68 -15.08 -13.27
N VAL A 56 8.01 -14.97 -13.20
CA VAL A 56 8.77 -13.80 -12.75
C VAL A 56 9.68 -13.19 -13.81
N GLY A 57 9.47 -13.53 -15.10
CA GLY A 57 10.29 -13.02 -16.20
C GLY A 57 10.39 -11.50 -16.32
N ILE A 58 9.52 -10.77 -15.62
CA ILE A 58 9.62 -9.31 -15.49
C ILE A 58 10.93 -8.87 -14.81
N MET A 59 11.55 -9.72 -13.98
CA MET A 59 12.82 -9.42 -13.31
C MET A 59 13.95 -9.12 -14.29
N ASP A 60 13.98 -9.81 -15.45
CA ASP A 60 15.00 -9.61 -16.48
C ASP A 60 15.06 -8.16 -16.99
N ARG A 61 13.94 -7.49 -16.94
CA ARG A 61 13.81 -6.08 -17.35
C ARG A 61 14.36 -5.10 -16.32
N TYR A 62 14.34 -5.46 -15.05
CA TYR A 62 14.68 -4.57 -13.95
C TYR A 62 15.98 -4.93 -13.26
N PHE A 63 16.11 -6.19 -12.82
CA PHE A 63 17.21 -6.69 -12.01
C PHE A 63 17.58 -8.13 -12.43
N PRO A 64 18.16 -8.32 -13.63
CA PRO A 64 18.46 -9.65 -14.17
C PRO A 64 19.51 -10.43 -13.38
N HIS A 65 20.24 -9.76 -12.49
CA HIS A 65 21.25 -10.35 -11.62
C HIS A 65 20.69 -10.81 -10.27
N ALA A 66 19.44 -10.45 -9.91
CA ALA A 66 18.86 -10.83 -8.63
C ALA A 66 18.58 -12.33 -8.55
N ASP A 67 18.97 -12.95 -7.44
CA ASP A 67 18.68 -14.36 -7.18
C ASP A 67 17.18 -14.57 -7.02
N PHE A 68 16.62 -15.54 -7.78
CA PHE A 68 15.23 -15.96 -7.63
C PHE A 68 15.13 -17.40 -7.13
N THR A 69 14.18 -17.66 -6.25
CA THR A 69 13.86 -19.03 -5.80
C THR A 69 12.39 -19.19 -5.48
N THR A 70 11.85 -20.38 -5.80
CA THR A 70 10.51 -20.80 -5.35
C THR A 70 10.56 -21.55 -4.02
N ASP A 71 11.74 -21.85 -3.51
CA ASP A 71 11.98 -22.54 -2.24
C ASP A 71 12.05 -21.51 -1.10
N ALA A 72 11.10 -21.60 -0.15
CA ALA A 72 11.00 -20.69 0.98
C ALA A 72 12.18 -20.84 1.97
N ASP A 73 12.72 -22.04 2.14
CA ASP A 73 13.85 -22.28 3.06
C ASP A 73 15.14 -21.72 2.47
N LYS A 74 15.34 -21.90 1.16
CA LYS A 74 16.45 -21.27 0.44
C LYS A 74 16.35 -19.73 0.53
N PHE A 75 15.17 -19.17 0.32
CA PHE A 75 14.96 -17.71 0.46
C PHE A 75 15.26 -17.23 1.88
N ALA A 76 14.78 -17.95 2.91
CA ALA A 76 15.10 -17.63 4.30
C ALA A 76 16.61 -17.65 4.58
N GLY A 77 17.34 -18.59 3.98
CA GLY A 77 18.79 -18.65 4.02
C GLY A 77 19.45 -17.42 3.38
N ILE A 78 18.96 -16.96 2.22
CA ILE A 78 19.45 -15.75 1.56
C ILE A 78 19.19 -14.52 2.45
N LEU A 79 18.00 -14.39 3.03
CA LEU A 79 17.67 -13.27 3.93
C LEU A 79 18.60 -13.22 5.15
N LYS A 80 18.98 -14.37 5.69
CA LYS A 80 19.84 -14.46 6.88
C LYS A 80 21.29 -14.04 6.62
N HIS A 81 21.80 -14.27 5.43
CA HIS A 81 23.23 -14.11 5.10
C HIS A 81 23.51 -13.04 4.03
N GLY A 82 22.47 -12.48 3.40
CA GLY A 82 22.59 -11.66 2.19
C GLY A 82 22.96 -10.19 2.41
N ASN A 83 23.15 -9.73 3.65
CA ASN A 83 23.38 -8.31 3.96
C ASN A 83 22.36 -7.40 3.24
N ILE A 84 21.07 -7.62 3.51
CA ILE A 84 19.93 -6.97 2.88
C ILE A 84 19.36 -5.94 3.85
N ASP A 85 19.08 -4.72 3.35
CA ASP A 85 18.58 -3.61 4.17
C ASP A 85 17.07 -3.61 4.30
N TYR A 86 16.37 -4.02 3.23
CA TYR A 86 14.91 -3.97 3.14
C TYR A 86 14.31 -5.25 2.57
N LEU A 87 13.21 -5.72 3.18
CA LEU A 87 12.33 -6.73 2.60
C LEU A 87 11.04 -6.08 2.11
N THR A 88 10.75 -6.15 0.81
CA THR A 88 9.47 -5.75 0.23
C THR A 88 8.49 -6.92 0.25
N VAL A 89 7.29 -6.71 0.81
CA VAL A 89 6.24 -7.73 0.96
C VAL A 89 5.07 -7.42 0.02
N CYS A 90 4.92 -8.25 -1.02
CA CYS A 90 3.88 -8.17 -2.07
C CYS A 90 2.99 -9.41 -2.12
N THR A 91 3.03 -10.23 -1.09
CA THR A 91 2.28 -11.48 -0.99
C THR A 91 0.77 -11.25 -0.79
N PRO A 92 -0.06 -12.30 -0.82
CA PRO A 92 -1.45 -12.20 -0.41
C PRO A 92 -1.63 -11.65 1.02
N ASN A 93 -2.70 -10.90 1.26
CA ASN A 93 -2.94 -10.13 2.48
C ASN A 93 -2.71 -10.92 3.78
N TYR A 94 -3.18 -12.18 3.86
CA TYR A 94 -3.04 -13.02 5.05
C TYR A 94 -1.59 -13.43 5.39
N LEU A 95 -0.65 -13.20 4.48
CA LEU A 95 0.78 -13.49 4.67
C LEU A 95 1.60 -12.24 5.06
N HIS A 96 1.03 -11.05 4.98
CA HIS A 96 1.76 -9.80 5.22
C HIS A 96 2.41 -9.76 6.60
N CYS A 97 1.68 -10.08 7.67
CA CYS A 97 2.21 -10.12 9.02
C CYS A 97 3.37 -11.13 9.15
N ARG A 98 3.20 -12.35 8.64
CA ARG A 98 4.24 -13.41 8.70
C ARG A 98 5.53 -12.97 8.01
N HIS A 99 5.43 -12.43 6.79
CA HIS A 99 6.60 -12.03 6.01
C HIS A 99 7.24 -10.76 6.55
N SER A 100 6.45 -9.83 7.08
CA SER A 100 6.99 -8.65 7.76
C SER A 100 7.80 -9.04 9.00
N ILE A 101 7.29 -9.94 9.82
CA ILE A 101 8.03 -10.48 10.98
C ILE A 101 9.30 -11.22 10.55
N LEU A 102 9.26 -11.97 9.43
CA LEU A 102 10.44 -12.63 8.87
C LEU A 102 11.54 -11.61 8.53
N GLY A 103 11.19 -10.51 7.87
CA GLY A 103 12.13 -9.44 7.54
C GLY A 103 12.77 -8.82 8.78
N LEU A 104 11.96 -8.43 9.76
CA LEU A 104 12.44 -7.84 11.01
C LEU A 104 13.38 -8.79 11.78
N ARG A 105 13.03 -10.08 11.87
CA ARG A 105 13.87 -11.10 12.54
C ARG A 105 15.24 -11.28 11.90
N ASN A 106 15.34 -11.02 10.60
CA ASN A 106 16.61 -11.09 9.87
C ASN A 106 17.32 -9.72 9.80
N GLY A 107 16.91 -8.74 10.61
CA GLY A 107 17.59 -7.45 10.73
C GLY A 107 17.32 -6.48 9.59
N MET A 108 16.26 -6.69 8.81
CA MET A 108 15.86 -5.81 7.71
C MET A 108 14.73 -4.87 8.13
N ASN A 109 14.70 -3.68 7.56
CA ASN A 109 13.47 -2.91 7.50
C ASN A 109 12.50 -3.57 6.51
N VAL A 110 11.21 -3.32 6.68
CA VAL A 110 10.18 -3.95 5.84
C VAL A 110 9.33 -2.89 5.16
N ILE A 111 9.09 -3.06 3.86
CA ILE A 111 8.09 -2.30 3.11
C ILE A 111 6.95 -3.26 2.78
N CYS A 112 5.77 -3.00 3.30
CA CYS A 112 4.65 -3.94 3.18
C CYS A 112 3.47 -3.31 2.44
N GLU A 113 2.93 -4.07 1.47
CA GLU A 113 1.68 -3.69 0.81
C GLU A 113 0.50 -3.65 1.79
N LYS A 114 -0.48 -2.87 1.42
CA LYS A 114 -1.75 -2.78 2.16
C LYS A 114 -2.71 -3.94 1.79
N PRO A 115 -3.58 -4.35 2.69
CA PRO A 115 -3.64 -3.98 4.11
C PRO A 115 -2.44 -4.52 4.86
N LEU A 116 -1.92 -3.78 5.82
CA LEU A 116 -0.74 -4.22 6.59
C LEU A 116 -1.01 -5.53 7.34
N GLY A 117 -2.23 -5.71 7.84
CA GLY A 117 -2.73 -6.93 8.47
C GLY A 117 -4.23 -7.06 8.27
N LEU A 118 -4.79 -8.22 8.58
CA LEU A 118 -6.23 -8.48 8.53
C LEU A 118 -6.91 -8.38 9.90
N ARG A 119 -6.13 -8.36 10.98
CA ARG A 119 -6.59 -8.30 12.37
C ARG A 119 -5.71 -7.35 13.16
N SER A 120 -6.26 -6.72 14.19
CA SER A 120 -5.49 -5.89 15.13
C SER A 120 -4.31 -6.65 15.73
N ALA A 121 -4.49 -7.93 16.07
CA ALA A 121 -3.42 -8.78 16.59
C ALA A 121 -2.22 -8.93 15.63
N ASP A 122 -2.44 -8.83 14.31
CA ASP A 122 -1.37 -8.87 13.33
C ASP A 122 -0.50 -7.60 13.46
N LEU A 123 -1.13 -6.43 13.64
CA LEU A 123 -0.43 -5.16 13.84
C LEU A 123 0.31 -5.14 15.19
N ASP A 124 -0.31 -5.67 16.25
CA ASP A 124 0.31 -5.77 17.59
C ASP A 124 1.55 -6.66 17.56
N ALA A 125 1.49 -7.81 16.87
CA ALA A 125 2.63 -8.71 16.68
C ALA A 125 3.77 -8.03 15.92
N MET A 126 3.45 -7.30 14.84
CA MET A 126 4.42 -6.54 14.05
C MET A 126 5.06 -5.42 14.87
N ALA A 127 4.27 -4.61 15.58
CA ALA A 127 4.76 -3.54 16.45
C ALA A 127 5.65 -4.07 17.59
N SER A 128 5.30 -5.24 18.15
CA SER A 128 6.16 -5.89 19.15
C SER A 128 7.50 -6.29 18.56
N MET A 129 7.51 -6.82 17.32
CA MET A 129 8.74 -7.22 16.64
C MET A 129 9.59 -6.02 16.23
N GLU A 130 9.01 -4.88 15.81
CA GLU A 130 9.75 -3.63 15.58
C GLU A 130 10.58 -3.22 16.81
N ARG A 131 9.92 -3.22 17.99
CA ARG A 131 10.59 -2.84 19.25
C ARG A 131 11.77 -3.74 19.59
N THR A 132 11.67 -5.05 19.30
CA THR A 132 12.73 -6.02 19.64
C THR A 132 13.84 -6.08 18.61
N SER A 133 13.55 -5.85 17.34
CA SER A 133 14.52 -5.91 16.26
C SER A 133 15.28 -4.60 16.03
N ASN A 134 14.79 -3.49 16.56
CA ASN A 134 15.25 -2.12 16.24
C ASN A 134 15.19 -1.85 14.71
N ARG A 135 14.19 -2.42 14.04
CA ARG A 135 13.88 -2.22 12.62
C ARG A 135 12.46 -1.73 12.46
N ARG A 136 12.11 -1.22 11.28
CA ARG A 136 10.83 -0.59 11.01
C ARG A 136 10.04 -1.34 9.94
N ILE A 137 8.70 -1.29 10.05
CA ILE A 137 7.77 -1.64 8.99
C ILE A 137 7.15 -0.36 8.44
N TYR A 138 7.19 -0.24 7.12
CA TYR A 138 6.63 0.87 6.37
C TYR A 138 5.46 0.37 5.51
N PRO A 139 4.21 0.62 5.92
CA PRO A 139 3.05 0.31 5.08
C PRO A 139 3.02 1.23 3.85
N ILE A 140 2.63 0.69 2.70
CA ILE A 140 2.41 1.46 1.49
C ILE A 140 1.03 2.13 1.54
N LEU A 141 0.98 3.35 2.06
CA LEU A 141 -0.19 4.22 2.12
C LEU A 141 -0.08 5.34 1.06
N GLN A 142 0.23 4.93 -0.16
CA GLN A 142 0.67 5.82 -1.24
C GLN A 142 -0.37 6.89 -1.61
N LEU A 143 -1.67 6.66 -1.42
CA LEU A 143 -2.70 7.65 -1.73
C LEU A 143 -2.61 8.90 -0.86
N ARG A 144 -2.08 8.79 0.36
CA ARG A 144 -1.82 9.96 1.22
C ARG A 144 -0.78 10.91 0.62
N LEU A 145 0.02 10.43 -0.34
CA LEU A 145 1.03 11.24 -1.05
C LEU A 145 0.49 11.89 -2.33
N HIS A 146 -0.75 11.58 -2.71
CA HIS A 146 -1.37 12.15 -3.89
C HIS A 146 -1.66 13.65 -3.69
N PRO A 147 -1.25 14.55 -4.59
CA PRO A 147 -1.40 16.01 -4.38
C PRO A 147 -2.83 16.45 -4.09
N GLU A 148 -3.82 15.91 -4.82
CA GLU A 148 -5.22 16.27 -4.60
C GLU A 148 -5.74 15.77 -3.23
N ILE A 149 -5.29 14.60 -2.78
CA ILE A 149 -5.64 14.08 -1.45
C ILE A 149 -5.04 14.99 -0.35
N GLN A 150 -3.82 15.46 -0.53
CA GLN A 150 -3.19 16.41 0.40
C GLN A 150 -3.91 17.77 0.42
N ARG A 151 -4.32 18.29 -0.75
CA ARG A 151 -5.12 19.52 -0.83
C ARG A 151 -6.48 19.35 -0.14
N LEU A 152 -7.14 18.20 -0.35
CA LEU A 152 -8.39 17.91 0.33
C LEU A 152 -8.22 17.89 1.83
N ARG A 153 -7.16 17.26 2.35
CA ARG A 153 -6.87 17.28 3.78
C ARG A 153 -6.69 18.70 4.31
N GLN A 154 -5.88 19.53 3.63
CA GLN A 154 -5.66 20.92 4.01
C GLN A 154 -6.98 21.71 4.03
N TYR A 155 -7.87 21.46 3.05
CA TYR A 155 -9.21 22.08 3.03
C TYR A 155 -10.02 21.64 4.27
N VAL A 156 -10.09 20.36 4.58
CA VAL A 156 -10.83 19.83 5.74
C VAL A 156 -10.23 20.35 7.05
N ASP A 157 -8.91 20.44 7.16
CA ASP A 157 -8.24 21.00 8.33
C ASP A 157 -8.57 22.47 8.55
N SER A 158 -8.88 23.23 7.48
CA SER A 158 -9.29 24.65 7.54
C SER A 158 -10.76 24.86 7.90
N THR A 159 -11.58 23.79 7.89
CA THR A 159 -13.00 23.91 8.29
C THR A 159 -13.15 23.93 9.81
N PRO A 160 -14.24 24.54 10.35
CA PRO A 160 -14.53 24.52 11.78
C PRO A 160 -14.53 23.10 12.36
N ALA A 161 -14.15 22.96 13.64
CA ALA A 161 -14.01 21.65 14.28
C ALA A 161 -15.35 20.89 14.39
N ASP A 162 -16.45 21.60 14.44
CA ASP A 162 -17.82 21.09 14.53
C ASP A 162 -18.49 20.91 13.14
N PHE A 163 -17.78 21.24 12.07
CA PHE A 163 -18.31 21.05 10.71
C PHE A 163 -18.20 19.57 10.30
N THR A 164 -19.35 19.00 9.94
CA THR A 164 -19.40 17.61 9.44
C THR A 164 -19.61 17.61 7.93
N HIS A 165 -18.71 16.95 7.21
CA HIS A 165 -18.79 16.81 5.76
C HIS A 165 -19.66 15.61 5.37
N ASP A 166 -20.56 15.80 4.39
CA ASP A 166 -21.25 14.69 3.72
C ASP A 166 -20.36 14.14 2.62
N VAL A 167 -19.98 12.87 2.74
CA VAL A 167 -19.10 12.18 1.80
C VAL A 167 -19.81 10.98 1.20
N GLU A 168 -19.74 10.84 -0.13
CA GLU A 168 -20.22 9.65 -0.83
C GLU A 168 -19.10 9.02 -1.62
N LEU A 169 -18.83 7.73 -1.33
CA LEU A 169 -17.83 6.93 -2.02
C LEU A 169 -18.50 5.80 -2.79
N THR A 170 -18.36 5.80 -4.10
CA THR A 170 -18.70 4.65 -4.94
C THR A 170 -17.46 4.14 -5.65
N TYR A 171 -17.05 2.91 -5.34
CA TYR A 171 -15.95 2.26 -6.02
C TYR A 171 -16.38 0.89 -6.56
N ILE A 172 -16.52 0.81 -7.88
CA ILE A 172 -16.86 -0.41 -8.59
C ILE A 172 -15.68 -0.75 -9.50
N THR A 173 -15.07 -1.91 -9.25
CA THR A 173 -13.94 -2.42 -10.05
C THR A 173 -14.24 -3.84 -10.49
N PRO A 174 -14.92 -4.02 -11.64
CA PRO A 174 -15.37 -5.32 -12.11
C PRO A 174 -14.25 -6.34 -12.18
N ARG A 175 -14.52 -7.55 -11.67
CA ARG A 175 -13.58 -8.67 -11.70
C ARG A 175 -14.23 -9.87 -12.39
N GLY A 176 -13.41 -10.62 -13.12
CA GLY A 176 -13.83 -11.87 -13.73
C GLY A 176 -13.93 -13.01 -12.70
N LYS A 177 -14.36 -14.18 -13.16
CA LYS A 177 -14.51 -15.40 -12.33
C LYS A 177 -13.24 -15.80 -11.59
N TRP A 178 -12.06 -15.47 -12.15
CA TRP A 178 -10.75 -15.71 -11.53
C TRP A 178 -10.63 -15.10 -10.13
N TYR A 179 -11.30 -13.98 -9.88
CA TYR A 179 -11.25 -13.29 -8.61
C TYR A 179 -11.82 -14.18 -7.48
N ALA A 180 -13.00 -14.73 -7.68
CA ALA A 180 -13.64 -15.63 -6.71
C ALA A 180 -12.86 -16.95 -6.54
N ALA A 181 -12.20 -17.44 -7.60
CA ALA A 181 -11.40 -18.66 -7.57
C ALA A 181 -10.00 -18.47 -6.95
N SER A 182 -9.55 -17.23 -6.78
CA SER A 182 -8.26 -16.91 -6.18
C SER A 182 -8.39 -16.65 -4.68
N TRP A 183 -7.25 -16.44 -4.00
CA TRP A 183 -7.20 -16.03 -2.59
C TRP A 183 -8.01 -14.74 -2.31
N LYS A 184 -8.25 -13.92 -3.34
CA LYS A 184 -9.01 -12.67 -3.22
C LYS A 184 -10.50 -12.90 -2.93
N GLY A 185 -11.07 -14.02 -3.40
CA GLY A 185 -12.45 -14.43 -3.12
C GLY A 185 -12.62 -15.08 -1.75
N ASP A 186 -11.55 -15.51 -1.11
CA ASP A 186 -11.56 -16.07 0.24
C ASP A 186 -11.46 -14.95 1.28
N VAL A 187 -12.54 -14.71 2.03
CA VAL A 187 -12.61 -13.65 3.03
C VAL A 187 -11.55 -13.80 4.13
N ALA A 188 -11.24 -15.04 4.54
CA ALA A 188 -10.22 -15.30 5.56
C ALA A 188 -8.81 -14.92 5.08
N LYS A 189 -8.57 -14.95 3.77
CA LYS A 189 -7.26 -14.61 3.16
C LYS A 189 -7.17 -13.18 2.69
N SER A 190 -8.27 -12.60 2.22
CA SER A 190 -8.29 -11.26 1.63
C SER A 190 -8.81 -10.17 2.56
N GLY A 191 -9.63 -10.52 3.55
CA GLY A 191 -10.45 -9.59 4.32
C GLY A 191 -11.71 -9.13 3.58
N GLY A 192 -12.06 -9.80 2.45
CA GLY A 192 -13.23 -9.47 1.64
C GLY A 192 -13.06 -8.18 0.82
N VAL A 193 -14.18 -7.69 0.29
CA VAL A 193 -14.22 -6.51 -0.57
C VAL A 193 -13.67 -5.28 0.14
N VAL A 194 -13.97 -5.11 1.43
CA VAL A 194 -13.54 -3.96 2.23
C VAL A 194 -12.01 -3.84 2.27
N PHE A 195 -11.32 -4.92 2.67
CA PHE A 195 -9.86 -4.90 2.78
C PHE A 195 -9.14 -5.03 1.44
N ASN A 196 -9.75 -5.74 0.48
CA ASN A 196 -9.07 -5.99 -0.78
C ASN A 196 -9.09 -4.79 -1.73
N ILE A 197 -10.24 -4.11 -1.86
CA ILE A 197 -10.40 -2.94 -2.73
C ILE A 197 -10.73 -1.65 -1.99
N GLY A 198 -11.45 -1.72 -0.87
CA GLY A 198 -11.90 -0.54 -0.11
C GLY A 198 -10.82 0.11 0.72
N ILE A 199 -9.83 -0.65 1.21
CA ILE A 199 -8.84 -0.19 2.18
C ILE A 199 -8.11 1.10 1.78
N HIS A 200 -7.82 1.29 0.50
CA HIS A 200 -7.20 2.52 0.00
C HIS A 200 -8.04 3.77 0.26
N PHE A 201 -9.36 3.65 0.08
CA PHE A 201 -10.29 4.76 0.27
C PHE A 201 -10.58 4.96 1.76
N LEU A 202 -10.73 3.88 2.51
CA LEU A 202 -10.92 3.97 3.95
C LEU A 202 -9.72 4.63 4.62
N ASP A 203 -8.51 4.25 4.22
CA ASP A 203 -7.28 4.87 4.70
C ASP A 203 -7.28 6.39 4.51
N ILE A 204 -7.54 6.88 3.29
CA ILE A 204 -7.55 8.33 3.04
C ILE A 204 -8.71 9.02 3.72
N LEU A 205 -9.88 8.38 3.86
CA LEU A 205 -11.02 8.97 4.55
C LEU A 205 -10.74 9.16 6.03
N PHE A 206 -10.17 8.15 6.71
CA PHE A 206 -9.77 8.27 8.11
C PHE A 206 -8.65 9.30 8.28
N TRP A 207 -7.66 9.30 7.41
CA TRP A 207 -6.57 10.25 7.44
C TRP A 207 -7.02 11.71 7.23
N ILE A 208 -8.06 11.95 6.41
CA ILE A 208 -8.57 13.30 6.08
C ILE A 208 -9.57 13.78 7.13
N PHE A 209 -10.54 12.93 7.50
CA PHE A 209 -11.72 13.33 8.28
C PHE A 209 -11.63 12.96 9.77
N GLY A 210 -10.52 12.37 10.19
CA GLY A 210 -10.25 12.03 11.59
C GLY A 210 -10.79 10.68 12.03
N ASP A 211 -10.86 10.49 13.34
CA ASP A 211 -11.08 9.21 13.98
C ASP A 211 -12.43 8.59 13.65
N PHE A 212 -12.43 7.25 13.64
CA PHE A 212 -13.63 6.43 13.52
C PHE A 212 -14.51 6.56 14.76
N LEU A 213 -15.80 6.85 14.57
CA LEU A 213 -16.78 6.95 15.63
C LEU A 213 -17.76 5.77 15.62
N ASN A 214 -18.33 5.46 14.45
CA ASN A 214 -19.33 4.38 14.30
C ASN A 214 -19.43 3.95 12.83
N ALA A 215 -20.03 2.77 12.61
CA ALA A 215 -20.40 2.32 11.27
C ALA A 215 -21.69 1.46 11.30
N ALA A 216 -22.47 1.57 10.24
CA ALA A 216 -23.60 0.72 9.96
C ALA A 216 -23.46 0.09 8.56
N VAL A 217 -23.43 -1.23 8.49
CA VAL A 217 -23.41 -1.96 7.22
C VAL A 217 -24.85 -2.24 6.82
N HIS A 218 -25.25 -1.77 5.64
CA HIS A 218 -26.60 -1.95 5.12
C HIS A 218 -26.70 -3.15 4.18
N HIS A 219 -25.61 -3.45 3.48
CA HIS A 219 -25.53 -4.60 2.58
C HIS A 219 -24.13 -5.21 2.67
N SER A 220 -24.06 -6.54 2.72
CA SER A 220 -22.80 -7.30 2.69
C SER A 220 -23.00 -8.59 1.90
N ALA A 221 -22.27 -8.72 0.80
CA ALA A 221 -22.20 -9.91 -0.03
C ALA A 221 -20.73 -10.25 -0.34
N ALA A 222 -20.49 -11.40 -0.94
CA ALA A 222 -19.13 -11.83 -1.30
C ALA A 222 -18.42 -10.87 -2.27
N ASP A 223 -19.20 -10.12 -3.06
CA ASP A 223 -18.70 -9.26 -4.16
C ASP A 223 -19.06 -7.79 -4.00
N SER A 224 -19.80 -7.42 -2.96
CA SER A 224 -20.21 -6.03 -2.74
C SER A 224 -20.54 -5.75 -1.26
N VAL A 225 -20.36 -4.50 -0.88
CA VAL A 225 -20.66 -4.01 0.46
C VAL A 225 -21.08 -2.54 0.40
N SER A 226 -22.07 -2.15 1.21
CA SER A 226 -22.45 -0.76 1.39
C SER A 226 -22.83 -0.45 2.84
N GLY A 227 -22.72 0.81 3.19
CA GLY A 227 -23.02 1.27 4.54
C GLY A 227 -22.74 2.74 4.74
N VAL A 228 -22.73 3.13 6.00
CA VAL A 228 -22.38 4.46 6.47
C VAL A 228 -21.27 4.34 7.51
N ILE A 229 -20.30 5.22 7.45
CA ILE A 229 -19.24 5.39 8.45
C ILE A 229 -19.34 6.81 8.99
N GLU A 230 -19.36 6.92 10.30
CA GLU A 230 -19.27 8.20 11.01
C GLU A 230 -17.82 8.41 11.43
N LEU A 231 -17.23 9.51 10.97
CA LEU A 231 -15.88 9.96 11.34
C LEU A 231 -16.00 11.28 12.12
N GLN A 232 -14.91 11.69 12.75
CA GLN A 232 -14.90 12.93 13.55
C GLN A 232 -15.39 14.17 12.77
N LYS A 233 -15.04 14.27 11.48
CA LYS A 233 -15.41 15.40 10.61
C LYS A 233 -16.25 15.01 9.40
N ALA A 234 -16.71 13.76 9.29
CA ALA A 234 -17.50 13.34 8.12
C ALA A 234 -18.50 12.24 8.41
N ARG A 235 -19.59 12.28 7.66
CA ARG A 235 -20.50 11.16 7.46
C ARG A 235 -20.29 10.60 6.07
N VAL A 236 -19.81 9.35 5.98
CA VAL A 236 -19.43 8.71 4.73
C VAL A 236 -20.44 7.65 4.35
N LYS A 237 -21.18 7.83 3.27
CA LYS A 237 -21.93 6.76 2.62
C LYS A 237 -21.03 6.07 1.63
N PHE A 238 -20.93 4.74 1.68
CA PHE A 238 -20.06 4.02 0.77
C PHE A 238 -20.76 2.85 0.06
N PHE A 239 -20.35 2.61 -1.17
CA PHE A 239 -20.65 1.41 -1.94
C PHE A 239 -19.39 0.90 -2.64
N LEU A 240 -18.99 -0.34 -2.33
CA LEU A 240 -17.82 -0.99 -2.89
C LEU A 240 -18.26 -2.27 -3.61
N SER A 241 -17.79 -2.51 -4.83
CA SER A 241 -18.16 -3.71 -5.58
C SER A 241 -17.08 -4.21 -6.53
N VAL A 242 -16.97 -5.53 -6.63
CA VAL A 242 -16.22 -6.22 -7.70
C VAL A 242 -17.14 -6.89 -8.72
N ASN A 243 -18.47 -6.81 -8.52
CA ASN A 243 -19.48 -7.42 -9.38
C ASN A 243 -19.60 -6.66 -10.71
N PRO A 244 -19.39 -7.32 -11.85
CA PRO A 244 -19.57 -6.71 -13.17
C PRO A 244 -20.98 -6.15 -13.43
N ALA A 245 -22.03 -6.75 -12.82
CA ALA A 245 -23.41 -6.29 -12.99
C ALA A 245 -23.68 -4.90 -12.40
N HIS A 246 -22.84 -4.43 -11.47
CA HIS A 246 -22.95 -3.10 -10.87
C HIS A 246 -22.23 -2.01 -11.69
N ALA A 247 -21.46 -2.38 -12.72
CA ALA A 247 -20.80 -1.41 -13.59
C ALA A 247 -21.79 -0.83 -14.60
N SER A 248 -22.00 0.48 -14.54
CA SER A 248 -23.04 1.17 -15.34
C SER A 248 -22.66 1.44 -16.80
N LEU A 249 -21.40 1.30 -17.19
CA LEU A 249 -20.92 1.72 -18.51
C LEU A 249 -20.00 0.67 -19.13
N LYS A 250 -20.33 0.26 -20.35
CA LYS A 250 -19.40 -0.39 -21.26
C LYS A 250 -18.62 0.72 -21.98
N SER A 251 -17.30 0.66 -21.98
CA SER A 251 -16.50 1.48 -22.88
C SER A 251 -16.82 1.13 -24.35
N VAL A 252 -16.46 2.02 -25.27
CA VAL A 252 -16.62 1.81 -26.73
C VAL A 252 -16.03 0.47 -27.19
N ASP A 253 -15.00 -0.03 -26.47
CA ASP A 253 -14.33 -1.31 -26.72
C ASP A 253 -14.98 -2.51 -25.99
N GLY A 254 -16.16 -2.35 -25.40
CA GLY A 254 -16.84 -3.41 -24.65
C GLY A 254 -16.19 -3.75 -23.29
N LYS A 255 -15.12 -3.05 -22.90
CA LYS A 255 -14.46 -3.20 -21.60
C LYS A 255 -15.24 -2.45 -20.51
N MET A 256 -15.43 -3.08 -19.36
CA MET A 256 -16.04 -2.43 -18.22
C MET A 256 -15.06 -1.45 -17.59
N THR A 257 -15.42 -0.18 -17.53
CA THR A 257 -14.61 0.84 -16.89
C THR A 257 -14.87 0.86 -15.38
N PRO A 258 -13.83 0.81 -14.55
CA PRO A 258 -14.00 1.01 -13.11
C PRO A 258 -14.64 2.36 -12.81
N CYS A 259 -15.65 2.37 -11.92
CA CYS A 259 -16.24 3.61 -11.40
C CYS A 259 -15.51 3.96 -10.10
N ARG A 260 -14.91 5.13 -10.04
CA ARG A 260 -14.31 5.73 -8.84
C ARG A 260 -14.94 7.10 -8.66
N CYS A 261 -15.97 7.16 -7.85
CA CYS A 261 -16.69 8.40 -7.59
C CYS A 261 -16.55 8.73 -6.09
N LEU A 262 -16.00 9.88 -5.82
CA LEU A 262 -15.97 10.48 -4.49
C LEU A 262 -16.62 11.84 -4.59
N THR A 263 -17.62 12.10 -3.78
CA THR A 263 -18.23 13.43 -3.65
C THR A 263 -18.10 13.91 -2.21
N ILE A 264 -17.91 15.20 -2.05
CA ILE A 264 -17.80 15.88 -0.76
C ILE A 264 -18.73 17.05 -0.79
N ASN A 265 -19.72 17.09 0.11
CA ASN A 265 -20.77 18.10 0.17
C ASN A 265 -21.47 18.30 -1.19
N GLY A 266 -21.72 17.19 -1.92
CA GLY A 266 -22.35 17.21 -3.24
C GLY A 266 -21.44 17.59 -4.41
N VAL A 267 -20.16 17.92 -4.16
CA VAL A 267 -19.20 18.29 -5.21
C VAL A 267 -18.31 17.07 -5.53
N GLY A 268 -18.24 16.71 -6.80
CA GLY A 268 -17.38 15.61 -7.27
C GLY A 268 -15.90 15.92 -7.04
N PHE A 269 -15.18 14.96 -6.44
CA PHE A 269 -13.75 15.04 -6.21
C PHE A 269 -13.03 14.04 -7.14
N ASN A 270 -12.25 14.58 -8.08
CA ASN A 270 -11.51 13.77 -9.03
C ASN A 270 -10.03 13.67 -8.63
N PHE A 271 -9.56 12.45 -8.42
CA PHE A 271 -8.16 12.14 -8.15
C PHE A 271 -7.64 10.98 -9.02
N THR A 272 -8.28 10.77 -10.19
CA THR A 272 -7.91 9.70 -11.13
C THR A 272 -6.58 9.95 -11.82
N ASP A 273 -6.16 11.20 -11.93
CA ASP A 273 -4.88 11.59 -12.51
C ASP A 273 -3.81 11.71 -11.39
N GLY A 274 -2.58 11.30 -11.65
CA GLY A 274 -1.49 11.43 -10.66
C GLY A 274 -1.19 10.16 -9.83
N PHE A 275 -1.74 9.00 -10.22
CA PHE A 275 -1.37 7.71 -9.61
C PHE A 275 0.00 7.17 -10.07
N THR A 276 0.61 7.80 -11.07
CA THR A 276 1.96 7.49 -11.51
C THR A 276 2.96 7.86 -10.43
N ASP A 277 3.93 6.98 -10.19
CA ASP A 277 5.07 7.19 -9.31
C ASP A 277 4.82 7.29 -7.80
N LEU A 278 3.59 7.08 -7.31
CA LEU A 278 3.32 7.14 -5.87
C LEU A 278 4.09 6.08 -5.07
N HIS A 279 4.39 4.90 -5.66
CA HIS A 279 5.26 3.91 -5.04
C HIS A 279 6.70 4.43 -4.96
N THR A 280 7.24 4.97 -6.05
CA THR A 280 8.57 5.59 -6.06
C THR A 280 8.69 6.71 -5.02
N LEU A 281 7.66 7.56 -4.92
CA LEU A 281 7.63 8.61 -3.91
C LEU A 281 7.59 8.02 -2.49
N SER A 282 6.83 6.94 -2.25
CA SER A 282 6.81 6.23 -0.97
C SER A 282 8.20 5.70 -0.62
N TYR A 283 8.88 5.05 -1.56
CA TYR A 283 10.23 4.52 -1.35
C TYR A 283 11.24 5.61 -1.01
N ARG A 284 11.26 6.70 -1.77
CA ARG A 284 12.14 7.85 -1.48
C ARG A 284 11.92 8.40 -0.07
N ARG A 285 10.65 8.57 0.34
CA ARG A 285 10.33 9.01 1.70
C ARG A 285 10.77 8.01 2.76
N ILE A 286 10.64 6.71 2.51
CA ILE A 286 11.11 5.65 3.42
C ILE A 286 12.62 5.72 3.58
N LEU A 287 13.36 5.83 2.48
CA LEU A 287 14.82 5.95 2.48
C LEU A 287 15.31 7.23 3.20
N GLU A 288 14.52 8.31 3.16
CA GLU A 288 14.73 9.54 3.93
C GLU A 288 14.32 9.45 5.40
N GLY A 289 13.84 8.29 5.86
CA GLY A 289 13.31 8.11 7.23
C GLY A 289 11.93 8.77 7.47
N LYS A 290 11.20 9.13 6.41
CA LYS A 290 9.89 9.81 6.44
C LYS A 290 8.73 8.90 5.98
N GLY A 291 8.93 7.58 5.97
CA GLY A 291 7.89 6.61 5.64
C GLY A 291 6.77 6.59 6.68
N PHE A 292 5.59 6.13 6.28
CA PHE A 292 4.49 5.87 7.22
C PHE A 292 4.85 4.72 8.17
N SER A 293 4.28 4.74 9.36
CA SER A 293 4.50 3.76 10.43
C SER A 293 3.35 2.75 10.54
N ILE A 294 3.49 1.75 11.39
CA ILE A 294 2.40 0.82 11.74
C ILE A 294 1.21 1.60 12.35
N GLU A 295 1.49 2.62 13.16
CA GLU A 295 0.43 3.41 13.80
C GLU A 295 -0.38 4.22 12.78
N ASP A 296 0.23 4.62 11.66
CA ASP A 296 -0.49 5.24 10.54
C ASP A 296 -1.47 4.28 9.84
N ALA A 297 -1.29 2.98 10.00
CA ALA A 297 -2.12 1.94 9.38
C ALA A 297 -3.15 1.32 10.35
N ARG A 298 -3.23 1.82 11.61
CA ARG A 298 -4.23 1.42 12.61
C ARG A 298 -5.53 2.19 12.37
#